data_41eace5257d973d1d9053bcc5873a1d4
#
_entry.id   41eace5257d973d1d9053bcc5873a1d4
#
_cell.length_a   1.000
_cell.length_b   1.000
_cell.length_c   1.000
_cell.angle_alpha   90.00
_cell.angle_beta   90.00
_cell.angle_gamma   90.00
#
_symmetry.space_group_name_H-M   'P 1'
#
loop_
_entity.id
_entity.type
_entity.pdbx_description
1 polymer ?
#
loop_
_entity_poly.entity_id
_entity_poly.type
_entity_poly.pdbx_seq_one_letter_code
_entity_poly.pdbx_strand_id
1 'polypeptide(L)'
;MTINWRAVRVRILLLVMVGTVINYLARNSLGVLAPQLKLELSISTQQYSYIVGAFQIAYTVMQPVAGMVIDRIGLTAGFALFAIAWSLANMAHAFARGWFSLAVFRGLLGMAEAATIPAGMKAIAEWFPDRERSIATGWFNAGTAAGAALAPVVVALIAKQWGWQAGFFVTGAIGLVWALAWWRLYRPPAQSRVLTDQERRLIADGQRVVDADAAKVTIRAIIGAPRFWAIAVPRFLAEPAWQTFSFWIPLYLANERHMDLTQIAMFAWLPFLAADAGGIIGGYLAPLFQRRWGLSLESSRIAGICLGAVLMIGPGLVGLVAHPLLAIALLSVGGFAHQMISVLINTLSADVFPRSDVAKANGLVGMAGWTGGLLFSLAIGQLADTVGYAPLFACLGLFDLIGAIWLIALRRHLTLPAKA
;
A
#
# COMPACT_ATOMS: atom_id res chain seq x y z
N MET A 1 17.79 18.49 -4.06
CA MET A 1 18.02 18.40 -2.60
C MET A 1 18.44 16.98 -2.30
N THR A 2 19.62 16.75 -1.74
CA THR A 2 20.15 15.41 -1.45
C THR A 2 20.02 15.13 0.03
N ILE A 3 19.49 13.98 0.40
CA ILE A 3 19.48 13.53 1.80
C ILE A 3 20.91 13.23 2.24
N ASN A 4 21.30 13.71 3.42
CA ASN A 4 22.56 13.31 4.03
C ASN A 4 22.41 11.88 4.61
N TRP A 5 22.90 10.88 3.87
CA TRP A 5 22.80 9.46 4.22
C TRP A 5 23.53 9.06 5.52
N ARG A 6 24.42 9.90 6.04
CA ARG A 6 25.10 9.68 7.32
C ARG A 6 24.30 10.17 8.53
N ALA A 7 23.24 10.92 8.32
CA ALA A 7 22.41 11.48 9.38
C ALA A 7 21.66 10.39 10.18
N VAL A 8 21.46 10.64 11.47
CA VAL A 8 20.74 9.70 12.36
C VAL A 8 19.30 9.47 11.88
N ARG A 9 18.62 10.52 11.40
CA ARG A 9 17.26 10.41 10.86
C ARG A 9 17.13 9.42 9.70
N VAL A 10 18.20 9.25 8.89
CA VAL A 10 18.19 8.27 7.80
C VAL A 10 18.27 6.84 8.32
N ARG A 11 18.99 6.59 9.42
CA ARG A 11 18.99 5.28 10.06
C ARG A 11 17.61 4.91 10.59
N ILE A 12 16.86 5.89 11.11
CA ILE A 12 15.47 5.70 11.54
C ILE A 12 14.57 5.43 10.32
N LEU A 13 14.74 6.16 9.22
CA LEU A 13 14.02 5.89 7.98
C LEU A 13 14.25 4.48 7.46
N LEU A 14 15.52 4.03 7.43
CA LEU A 14 15.86 2.66 7.03
C LEU A 14 15.24 1.62 7.96
N LEU A 15 15.24 1.88 9.27
CA LEU A 15 14.59 0.97 10.25
C LEU A 15 13.09 0.85 9.98
N VAL A 16 12.39 1.96 9.72
CA VAL A 16 10.97 1.96 9.37
C VAL A 16 10.73 1.27 8.03
N MET A 17 11.55 1.57 7.02
CA MET A 17 11.48 0.97 5.68
C MET A 17 11.65 -0.56 5.75
N VAL A 18 12.64 -1.06 6.50
CA VAL A 18 12.84 -2.51 6.69
C VAL A 18 11.61 -3.13 7.36
N GLY A 19 11.02 -2.47 8.36
CA GLY A 19 9.76 -2.91 8.97
C GLY A 19 8.62 -3.02 7.96
N THR A 20 8.54 -2.06 7.04
CA THR A 20 7.54 -2.08 5.98
C THR A 20 7.79 -3.20 4.97
N VAL A 21 9.04 -3.46 4.60
CA VAL A 21 9.42 -4.60 3.76
C VAL A 21 8.96 -5.92 4.40
N ILE A 22 9.26 -6.13 5.68
CA ILE A 22 8.88 -7.35 6.42
C ILE A 22 7.36 -7.47 6.54
N ASN A 23 6.66 -6.38 6.81
CA ASN A 23 5.21 -6.34 6.89
C ASN A 23 4.56 -6.76 5.56
N TYR A 24 5.03 -6.20 4.43
CA TYR A 24 4.50 -6.55 3.11
C TYR A 24 4.93 -7.94 2.64
N LEU A 25 6.08 -8.43 3.06
CA LEU A 25 6.49 -9.82 2.87
C LEU A 25 5.48 -10.77 3.55
N ALA A 26 5.15 -10.52 4.83
CA ALA A 26 4.17 -11.31 5.59
C ALA A 26 2.76 -11.21 4.95
N ARG A 27 2.33 -10.01 4.58
CA ARG A 27 1.03 -9.75 3.95
C ARG A 27 0.85 -10.55 2.66
N ASN A 28 1.85 -10.55 1.80
CA ASN A 28 1.77 -11.20 0.48
C ASN A 28 2.02 -12.71 0.52
N SER A 29 2.47 -13.27 1.65
CA SER A 29 2.69 -14.71 1.80
C SER A 29 1.44 -15.53 1.47
N LEU A 30 0.23 -15.06 1.84
CA LEU A 30 -1.01 -15.75 1.48
C LEU A 30 -1.20 -15.85 -0.04
N GLY A 31 -0.99 -14.75 -0.77
CA GLY A 31 -1.14 -14.74 -2.23
C GLY A 31 -0.19 -15.72 -2.91
N VAL A 32 1.08 -15.74 -2.47
CA VAL A 32 2.10 -16.64 -3.02
C VAL A 32 1.74 -18.11 -2.76
N LEU A 33 1.27 -18.42 -1.54
CA LEU A 33 0.93 -19.77 -1.14
C LEU A 33 -0.50 -20.19 -1.52
N ALA A 34 -1.30 -19.30 -2.08
CA ALA A 34 -2.70 -19.54 -2.37
C ALA A 34 -2.95 -20.78 -3.23
N PRO A 35 -2.19 -21.07 -4.31
CA PRO A 35 -2.37 -22.30 -5.07
C PRO A 35 -2.22 -23.56 -4.24
N GLN A 36 -1.17 -23.62 -3.41
CA GLN A 36 -0.90 -24.77 -2.53
C GLN A 36 -1.95 -24.91 -1.42
N LEU A 37 -2.32 -23.79 -0.76
CA LEU A 37 -3.34 -23.76 0.29
C LEU A 37 -4.71 -24.22 -0.24
N LYS A 38 -5.10 -23.80 -1.45
CA LYS A 38 -6.36 -24.24 -2.07
C LYS A 38 -6.40 -25.75 -2.28
N LEU A 39 -5.28 -26.34 -2.70
CA LEU A 39 -5.20 -27.79 -2.92
C LEU A 39 -5.19 -28.55 -1.60
N GLU A 40 -4.29 -28.22 -0.67
CA GLU A 40 -4.09 -28.99 0.57
C GLU A 40 -5.25 -28.83 1.57
N LEU A 41 -5.86 -27.66 1.64
CA LEU A 41 -6.97 -27.38 2.56
C LEU A 41 -8.35 -27.39 1.88
N SER A 42 -8.41 -27.83 0.62
CA SER A 42 -9.65 -27.93 -0.20
C SER A 42 -10.47 -26.61 -0.18
N ILE A 43 -9.79 -25.47 -0.40
CA ILE A 43 -10.39 -24.14 -0.33
C ILE A 43 -10.93 -23.75 -1.71
N SER A 44 -12.23 -23.41 -1.81
CA SER A 44 -12.81 -22.87 -3.02
C SER A 44 -12.33 -21.44 -3.31
N THR A 45 -12.44 -20.96 -4.55
CA THR A 45 -12.10 -19.58 -4.94
C THR A 45 -12.93 -18.56 -4.14
N GLN A 46 -14.21 -18.88 -3.91
CA GLN A 46 -15.08 -18.05 -3.07
C GLN A 46 -14.61 -18.01 -1.61
N GLN A 47 -14.25 -19.14 -1.01
CA GLN A 47 -13.70 -19.18 0.35
C GLN A 47 -12.38 -18.43 0.46
N TYR A 48 -11.53 -18.49 -0.58
CA TYR A 48 -10.31 -17.70 -0.64
C TYR A 48 -10.60 -16.20 -0.64
N SER A 49 -11.61 -15.72 -1.35
CA SER A 49 -12.03 -14.32 -1.33
C SER A 49 -12.50 -13.87 0.07
N TYR A 50 -13.15 -14.74 0.83
CA TYR A 50 -13.52 -14.45 2.22
C TYR A 50 -12.29 -14.33 3.14
N ILE A 51 -11.25 -15.16 2.91
CA ILE A 51 -9.98 -15.05 3.64
C ILE A 51 -9.29 -13.70 3.36
N VAL A 52 -9.24 -13.32 2.09
CA VAL A 52 -8.69 -12.00 1.68
C VAL A 52 -9.55 -10.87 2.22
N GLY A 53 -10.87 -10.98 2.12
CA GLY A 53 -11.83 -10.00 2.62
C GLY A 53 -11.76 -9.78 4.13
N ALA A 54 -11.54 -10.83 4.90
CA ALA A 54 -11.38 -10.74 6.36
C ALA A 54 -10.21 -9.82 6.74
N PHE A 55 -9.07 -9.94 6.04
CA PHE A 55 -7.94 -9.03 6.21
C PHE A 55 -8.32 -7.58 5.86
N GLN A 56 -8.93 -7.38 4.69
CA GLN A 56 -9.25 -6.05 4.18
C GLN A 56 -10.22 -5.30 5.08
N ILE A 57 -11.28 -5.97 5.56
CA ILE A 57 -12.25 -5.39 6.52
C ILE A 57 -11.54 -5.01 7.81
N ALA A 58 -10.81 -5.96 8.41
CA ALA A 58 -10.13 -5.77 9.68
C ALA A 58 -9.09 -4.63 9.61
N TYR A 59 -8.31 -4.59 8.53
CA TYR A 59 -7.33 -3.54 8.26
C TYR A 59 -7.99 -2.17 8.13
N THR A 60 -9.07 -2.07 7.33
CA THR A 60 -9.79 -0.81 7.09
C THR A 60 -10.36 -0.22 8.37
N VAL A 61 -11.02 -1.06 9.16
CA VAL A 61 -11.64 -0.63 10.43
C VAL A 61 -10.58 -0.27 11.48
N MET A 62 -9.50 -1.03 11.53
CA MET A 62 -8.48 -0.88 12.58
C MET A 62 -7.50 0.27 12.30
N GLN A 63 -7.37 0.74 11.06
CA GLN A 63 -6.41 1.80 10.69
C GLN A 63 -6.54 3.08 11.53
N PRO A 64 -7.72 3.70 11.69
CA PRO A 64 -7.88 4.85 12.58
C PRO A 64 -7.66 4.49 14.06
N VAL A 65 -8.06 3.30 14.50
CA VAL A 65 -7.88 2.83 15.88
C VAL A 65 -6.39 2.66 16.20
N ALA A 66 -5.62 2.07 15.28
CA ALA A 66 -4.19 1.91 15.43
C ALA A 66 -3.46 3.25 15.58
N GLY A 67 -3.85 4.26 14.80
CA GLY A 67 -3.34 5.62 14.94
C GLY A 67 -3.61 6.20 16.34
N MET A 68 -4.85 6.07 16.84
CA MET A 68 -5.20 6.54 18.19
C MET A 68 -4.43 5.81 19.29
N VAL A 69 -4.23 4.50 19.17
CA VAL A 69 -3.43 3.72 20.13
C VAL A 69 -1.98 4.21 20.14
N ILE A 70 -1.37 4.38 18.96
CA ILE A 70 0.01 4.88 18.82
C ILE A 70 0.14 6.28 19.43
N ASP A 71 -0.85 7.15 19.23
CA ASP A 71 -0.83 8.50 19.80
C ASP A 71 -0.93 8.48 21.32
N ARG A 72 -1.67 7.53 21.88
CA ARG A 72 -1.88 7.44 23.33
C ARG A 72 -0.71 6.83 24.08
N ILE A 73 -0.09 5.75 23.57
CA ILE A 73 0.98 5.01 24.26
C ILE A 73 2.39 5.35 23.74
N GLY A 74 2.46 6.23 22.72
CA GLY A 74 3.70 6.64 22.07
C GLY A 74 4.13 5.69 20.95
N LEU A 75 4.89 6.25 20.00
CA LEU A 75 5.27 5.53 18.78
C LEU A 75 6.18 4.33 19.05
N THR A 76 7.13 4.44 19.99
CA THR A 76 8.06 3.34 20.32
C THR A 76 7.31 2.08 20.77
N ALA A 77 6.44 2.23 21.78
CA ALA A 77 5.67 1.12 22.35
C ALA A 77 4.54 0.68 21.42
N GLY A 78 3.81 1.64 20.85
CA GLY A 78 2.67 1.36 19.98
C GLY A 78 3.06 0.58 18.74
N PHE A 79 4.09 1.00 18.03
CA PHE A 79 4.49 0.28 16.83
C PHE A 79 5.12 -1.09 17.14
N ALA A 80 5.89 -1.22 18.24
CA ALA A 80 6.39 -2.52 18.68
C ALA A 80 5.26 -3.49 19.02
N LEU A 81 4.22 -3.04 19.75
CA LEU A 81 3.05 -3.84 20.10
C LEU A 81 2.35 -4.39 18.85
N PHE A 82 2.07 -3.51 17.88
CA PHE A 82 1.45 -3.93 16.63
C PHE A 82 2.37 -4.85 15.83
N ALA A 83 3.70 -4.60 15.85
CA ALA A 83 4.67 -5.46 15.17
C ALA A 83 4.70 -6.88 15.75
N ILE A 84 4.70 -7.02 17.05
CA ILE A 84 4.59 -8.33 17.73
C ILE A 84 3.25 -8.98 17.35
N ALA A 85 2.15 -8.23 17.41
CA ALA A 85 0.82 -8.75 17.11
C ALA A 85 0.71 -9.28 15.66
N TRP A 86 1.19 -8.51 14.65
CA TRP A 86 1.13 -9.01 13.27
C TRP A 86 2.06 -10.20 13.04
N SER A 87 3.22 -10.23 13.71
CA SER A 87 4.17 -11.33 13.58
C SER A 87 3.57 -12.63 14.14
N LEU A 88 2.96 -12.57 15.31
CA LEU A 88 2.28 -13.71 15.93
C LEU A 88 1.05 -14.14 15.09
N ALA A 89 0.25 -13.18 14.62
CA ALA A 89 -0.88 -13.49 13.75
C ALA A 89 -0.43 -14.14 12.43
N ASN A 90 0.71 -13.70 11.86
CA ASN A 90 1.27 -14.34 10.68
C ASN A 90 1.76 -15.77 10.97
N MET A 91 2.46 -16.00 12.08
CA MET A 91 2.86 -17.35 12.49
C MET A 91 1.65 -18.27 12.75
N ALA A 92 0.54 -17.73 13.27
CA ALA A 92 -0.67 -18.50 13.53
C ALA A 92 -1.26 -19.14 12.26
N HIS A 93 -1.04 -18.55 11.07
CA HIS A 93 -1.47 -19.18 9.81
C HIS A 93 -0.89 -20.57 9.60
N ALA A 94 0.30 -20.89 10.15
CA ALA A 94 0.90 -22.20 10.07
C ALA A 94 0.05 -23.31 10.72
N PHE A 95 -0.86 -22.95 11.62
CA PHE A 95 -1.76 -23.87 12.33
C PHE A 95 -3.16 -23.94 11.70
N ALA A 96 -3.36 -23.35 10.53
CA ALA A 96 -4.64 -23.35 9.85
C ALA A 96 -5.02 -24.78 9.40
N ARG A 97 -6.31 -25.14 9.59
CA ARG A 97 -6.87 -26.44 9.22
C ARG A 97 -7.95 -26.36 8.16
N GLY A 98 -8.23 -25.14 7.63
CA GLY A 98 -9.23 -24.88 6.61
C GLY A 98 -9.47 -23.39 6.44
N TRP A 99 -10.36 -23.03 5.53
CA TRP A 99 -10.60 -21.66 5.13
C TRP A 99 -11.02 -20.73 6.30
N PHE A 100 -11.85 -21.24 7.23
CA PHE A 100 -12.34 -20.41 8.35
C PHE A 100 -11.21 -20.00 9.30
N SER A 101 -10.34 -20.96 9.69
CA SER A 101 -9.18 -20.63 10.53
C SER A 101 -8.20 -19.67 9.85
N LEU A 102 -7.98 -19.82 8.53
CA LEU A 102 -7.22 -18.87 7.73
C LEU A 102 -7.88 -17.49 7.72
N ALA A 103 -9.19 -17.41 7.57
CA ALA A 103 -9.92 -16.12 7.60
C ALA A 103 -9.80 -15.43 8.96
N VAL A 104 -9.89 -16.18 10.07
CA VAL A 104 -9.68 -15.63 11.41
C VAL A 104 -8.26 -15.08 11.57
N PHE A 105 -7.23 -15.88 11.22
CA PHE A 105 -5.85 -15.42 11.33
C PHE A 105 -5.54 -14.25 10.40
N ARG A 106 -6.14 -14.22 9.21
CA ARG A 106 -6.06 -13.07 8.29
C ARG A 106 -6.71 -11.81 8.86
N GLY A 107 -7.86 -11.94 9.51
CA GLY A 107 -8.49 -10.83 10.20
C GLY A 107 -7.61 -10.26 11.32
N LEU A 108 -7.04 -11.13 12.17
CA LEU A 108 -6.10 -10.73 13.22
C LEU A 108 -4.84 -10.05 12.64
N LEU A 109 -4.30 -10.60 11.54
CA LEU A 109 -3.17 -10.01 10.83
C LEU A 109 -3.54 -8.62 10.30
N GLY A 110 -4.70 -8.46 9.66
CA GLY A 110 -5.18 -7.18 9.13
C GLY A 110 -5.33 -6.12 10.22
N MET A 111 -5.89 -6.50 11.38
CA MET A 111 -5.98 -5.59 12.53
C MET A 111 -4.61 -5.12 13.00
N ALA A 112 -3.65 -6.02 13.10
CA ALA A 112 -2.32 -5.70 13.59
C ALA A 112 -1.47 -4.91 12.58
N GLU A 113 -1.56 -5.24 11.29
CA GLU A 113 -0.81 -4.54 10.23
C GLU A 113 -1.32 -3.13 9.93
N ALA A 114 -2.55 -2.80 10.31
CA ALA A 114 -3.16 -1.49 10.09
C ALA A 114 -2.36 -0.31 10.69
N ALA A 115 -1.50 -0.59 11.67
CA ALA A 115 -0.63 0.39 12.31
C ALA A 115 0.56 0.82 11.44
N THR A 116 0.96 0.04 10.44
CA THR A 116 2.24 0.23 9.71
C THR A 116 2.33 1.60 9.06
N ILE A 117 1.31 2.01 8.31
CA ILE A 117 1.31 3.30 7.62
C ILE A 117 1.23 4.48 8.61
N PRO A 118 0.28 4.53 9.57
CA PRO A 118 0.25 5.60 10.58
C PRO A 118 1.54 5.72 11.37
N ALA A 119 2.14 4.60 11.79
CA ALA A 119 3.40 4.59 12.53
C ALA A 119 4.58 5.11 11.70
N GLY A 120 4.70 4.66 10.45
CA GLY A 120 5.73 5.10 9.53
C GLY A 120 5.64 6.60 9.27
N MET A 121 4.45 7.11 8.98
CA MET A 121 4.22 8.54 8.75
C MET A 121 4.50 9.38 10.00
N LYS A 122 4.16 8.87 11.20
CA LYS A 122 4.48 9.52 12.46
C LYS A 122 5.99 9.56 12.70
N ALA A 123 6.72 8.46 12.46
CA ALA A 123 8.17 8.43 12.55
C ALA A 123 8.83 9.47 11.62
N ILE A 124 8.35 9.57 10.38
CA ILE A 124 8.83 10.56 9.41
C ILE A 124 8.51 11.97 9.89
N ALA A 125 7.30 12.22 10.40
CA ALA A 125 6.91 13.53 10.90
C ALA A 125 7.75 13.97 12.12
N GLU A 126 8.13 13.03 13.00
CA GLU A 126 8.97 13.31 14.17
C GLU A 126 10.45 13.56 13.81
N TRP A 127 10.99 12.83 12.82
CA TRP A 127 12.42 12.84 12.52
C TRP A 127 12.85 13.71 11.35
N PHE A 128 11.92 14.12 10.47
CA PHE A 128 12.25 14.85 9.26
C PHE A 128 11.66 16.26 9.24
N PRO A 129 12.46 17.28 8.85
CA PRO A 129 11.93 18.62 8.58
C PRO A 129 10.95 18.56 7.40
N ASP A 130 9.96 19.46 7.39
CA ASP A 130 8.88 19.50 6.39
C ASP A 130 9.37 19.37 4.93
N ARG A 131 10.49 20.03 4.63
CA ARG A 131 11.10 20.02 3.28
C ARG A 131 11.65 18.67 2.84
N GLU A 132 11.98 17.77 3.77
CA GLU A 132 12.55 16.44 3.50
C GLU A 132 11.52 15.31 3.64
N ARG A 133 10.34 15.59 4.23
CA ARG A 133 9.30 14.57 4.50
C ARG A 133 8.82 13.85 3.25
N SER A 134 8.62 14.58 2.14
CA SER A 134 8.16 13.95 0.89
C SER A 134 9.16 12.91 0.36
N ILE A 135 10.45 13.20 0.46
CA ILE A 135 11.50 12.27 0.06
C ILE A 135 11.53 11.07 1.01
N ALA A 136 11.46 11.32 2.33
CA ALA A 136 11.41 10.26 3.33
C ALA A 136 10.17 9.35 3.15
N THR A 137 9.01 9.94 2.84
CA THR A 137 7.79 9.18 2.52
C THR A 137 7.95 8.34 1.26
N GLY A 138 8.63 8.87 0.24
CA GLY A 138 8.94 8.11 -0.98
C GLY A 138 9.77 6.85 -0.67
N TRP A 139 10.83 6.97 0.11
CA TRP A 139 11.65 5.83 0.54
C TRP A 139 10.88 4.85 1.43
N PHE A 140 10.05 5.35 2.32
CA PHE A 140 9.16 4.52 3.13
C PHE A 140 8.21 3.70 2.27
N ASN A 141 7.59 4.33 1.27
CA ASN A 141 6.69 3.65 0.34
C ASN A 141 7.40 2.65 -0.57
N ALA A 142 8.66 2.91 -0.97
CA ALA A 142 9.46 1.92 -1.70
C ALA A 142 9.64 0.61 -0.91
N GLY A 143 9.63 0.67 0.43
CA GLY A 143 9.61 -0.52 1.28
C GLY A 143 8.38 -1.41 1.07
N THR A 144 7.22 -0.83 0.70
CA THR A 144 5.99 -1.60 0.48
C THR A 144 6.10 -2.48 -0.77
N ALA A 145 6.56 -1.91 -1.88
CA ALA A 145 6.71 -2.64 -3.12
C ALA A 145 7.94 -3.59 -3.07
N ALA A 146 9.02 -3.21 -2.41
CA ALA A 146 10.15 -4.11 -2.16
C ALA A 146 9.72 -5.36 -1.36
N GLY A 147 8.90 -5.20 -0.31
CA GLY A 147 8.35 -6.33 0.45
C GLY A 147 7.44 -7.22 -0.40
N ALA A 148 6.57 -6.61 -1.21
CA ALA A 148 5.71 -7.33 -2.13
C ALA A 148 6.50 -8.07 -3.23
N ALA A 149 7.57 -7.48 -3.76
CA ALA A 149 8.45 -8.09 -4.75
C ALA A 149 9.27 -9.25 -4.18
N LEU A 150 9.72 -9.15 -2.92
CA LEU A 150 10.47 -10.22 -2.26
C LEU A 150 9.60 -11.43 -1.88
N ALA A 151 8.31 -11.22 -1.62
CA ALA A 151 7.42 -12.27 -1.14
C ALA A 151 7.36 -13.50 -2.06
N PRO A 152 7.14 -13.40 -3.38
CA PRO A 152 7.12 -14.57 -4.27
C PRO A 152 8.41 -15.39 -4.21
N VAL A 153 9.56 -14.72 -4.15
CA VAL A 153 10.87 -15.40 -4.12
C VAL A 153 11.11 -16.06 -2.76
N VAL A 154 11.04 -15.29 -1.68
CA VAL A 154 11.39 -15.76 -0.33
C VAL A 154 10.42 -16.82 0.15
N VAL A 155 9.11 -16.56 0.03
CA VAL A 155 8.07 -17.43 0.56
C VAL A 155 7.98 -18.73 -0.24
N ALA A 156 8.09 -18.67 -1.57
CA ALA A 156 8.04 -19.88 -2.40
C ALA A 156 9.27 -20.77 -2.18
N LEU A 157 10.47 -20.21 -2.01
CA LEU A 157 11.69 -20.99 -1.71
C LEU A 157 11.56 -21.70 -0.36
N ILE A 158 11.05 -21.00 0.67
CA ILE A 158 10.82 -21.61 1.99
C ILE A 158 9.77 -22.73 1.87
N ALA A 159 8.64 -22.45 1.23
CA ALA A 159 7.56 -23.40 1.10
C ALA A 159 7.93 -24.66 0.31
N LYS A 160 8.77 -24.51 -0.71
CA LYS A 160 9.26 -25.65 -1.51
C LYS A 160 10.09 -26.62 -0.69
N GLN A 161 10.84 -26.13 0.31
CA GLN A 161 11.73 -26.97 1.13
C GLN A 161 11.06 -27.51 2.39
N TRP A 162 10.21 -26.71 3.05
CA TRP A 162 9.67 -27.00 4.38
C TRP A 162 8.16 -26.92 4.48
N GLY A 163 7.45 -26.80 3.34
CA GLY A 163 6.00 -26.68 3.29
C GLY A 163 5.50 -25.25 3.53
N TRP A 164 4.22 -25.02 3.20
CA TRP A 164 3.60 -23.69 3.28
C TRP A 164 3.54 -23.12 4.70
N GLN A 165 3.44 -24.00 5.71
CA GLN A 165 3.44 -23.61 7.12
C GLN A 165 4.72 -22.85 7.50
N ALA A 166 5.87 -23.34 7.01
CA ALA A 166 7.16 -22.71 7.24
C ALA A 166 7.22 -21.31 6.61
N GLY A 167 6.56 -21.08 5.46
CA GLY A 167 6.47 -19.78 4.82
C GLY A 167 5.89 -18.71 5.77
N PHE A 168 4.78 -19.01 6.43
CA PHE A 168 4.16 -18.10 7.40
C PHE A 168 4.97 -18.01 8.71
N PHE A 169 5.48 -19.12 9.20
CA PHE A 169 6.21 -19.14 10.46
C PHE A 169 7.51 -18.33 10.38
N VAL A 170 8.31 -18.53 9.34
CA VAL A 170 9.60 -17.84 9.17
C VAL A 170 9.40 -16.34 8.93
N THR A 171 8.45 -15.97 8.07
CA THR A 171 8.17 -14.54 7.82
C THR A 171 7.65 -13.83 9.08
N GLY A 172 6.85 -14.50 9.91
CA GLY A 172 6.44 -13.97 11.20
C GLY A 172 7.60 -13.88 12.21
N ALA A 173 8.49 -14.88 12.27
CA ALA A 173 9.66 -14.85 13.14
C ALA A 173 10.61 -13.68 12.80
N ILE A 174 10.83 -13.41 11.51
CA ILE A 174 11.59 -12.22 11.06
C ILE A 174 10.92 -10.93 11.58
N GLY A 175 9.60 -10.85 11.57
CA GLY A 175 8.85 -9.73 12.13
C GLY A 175 9.06 -9.53 13.63
N LEU A 176 9.14 -10.61 14.43
CA LEU A 176 9.45 -10.52 15.86
C LEU A 176 10.87 -9.99 16.10
N VAL A 177 11.85 -10.46 15.33
CA VAL A 177 13.23 -9.94 15.41
C VAL A 177 13.27 -8.45 15.11
N TRP A 178 12.54 -8.00 14.07
CA TRP A 178 12.43 -6.58 13.76
C TRP A 178 11.71 -5.79 14.86
N ALA A 179 10.64 -6.31 15.43
CA ALA A 179 9.93 -5.65 16.53
C ALA A 179 10.84 -5.40 17.73
N LEU A 180 11.71 -6.37 18.07
CA LEU A 180 12.73 -6.21 19.10
C LEU A 180 13.79 -5.17 18.72
N ALA A 181 14.25 -5.16 17.46
CA ALA A 181 15.16 -4.15 16.95
C ALA A 181 14.51 -2.74 17.03
N TRP A 182 13.25 -2.62 16.59
CA TRP A 182 12.49 -1.38 16.72
C TRP A 182 12.44 -0.89 18.17
N TRP A 183 12.03 -1.74 19.09
CA TRP A 183 11.93 -1.41 20.51
C TRP A 183 13.25 -0.91 21.11
N ARG A 184 14.37 -1.45 20.67
CA ARG A 184 15.70 -1.08 21.16
C ARG A 184 16.28 0.15 20.49
N LEU A 185 16.09 0.28 19.18
CA LEU A 185 16.79 1.29 18.37
C LEU A 185 16.00 2.58 18.19
N TYR A 186 14.67 2.51 18.14
CA TYR A 186 13.87 3.71 17.97
C TYR A 186 13.74 4.46 19.30
N ARG A 187 14.01 5.77 19.22
CA ARG A 187 13.69 6.74 20.27
C ARG A 187 13.19 8.02 19.60
N PRO A 188 12.22 8.74 20.19
CA PRO A 188 11.86 10.07 19.68
C PRO A 188 13.07 11.02 19.66
N PRO A 189 13.13 12.00 18.76
CA PRO A 189 14.26 12.94 18.65
C PRO A 189 14.63 13.61 19.98
N ALA A 190 13.62 13.95 20.79
CA ALA A 190 13.83 14.56 22.12
C ALA A 190 14.60 13.64 23.09
N GLN A 191 14.49 12.32 22.94
CA GLN A 191 15.12 11.31 23.81
C GLN A 191 16.37 10.68 23.19
N SER A 192 16.71 11.05 21.96
CA SER A 192 17.86 10.50 21.24
C SER A 192 19.18 11.04 21.80
N ARG A 193 20.03 10.12 22.26
CA ARG A 193 21.37 10.46 22.76
C ARG A 193 22.43 10.55 21.65
N VAL A 194 22.12 10.05 20.46
CA VAL A 194 23.04 10.00 19.32
C VAL A 194 22.82 11.15 18.32
N LEU A 195 21.79 11.97 18.57
CA LEU A 195 21.45 13.10 17.71
C LEU A 195 22.40 14.27 17.99
N THR A 196 23.06 14.77 16.93
CA THR A 196 23.92 15.96 17.06
C THR A 196 23.06 17.21 17.27
N ASP A 197 23.63 18.25 17.92
CA ASP A 197 22.92 19.52 18.14
C ASP A 197 22.54 20.20 16.81
N GLN A 198 23.37 20.08 15.78
CA GLN A 198 23.09 20.59 14.46
C GLN A 198 21.85 19.90 13.83
N GLU A 199 21.78 18.57 13.95
CA GLU A 199 20.66 17.80 13.41
C GLU A 199 19.38 18.03 14.24
N ARG A 200 19.51 18.19 15.56
CA ARG A 200 18.40 18.54 16.45
C ARG A 200 17.79 19.89 16.07
N ARG A 201 18.62 20.92 15.83
CA ARG A 201 18.16 22.24 15.36
C ARG A 201 17.51 22.12 13.99
N LEU A 202 18.12 21.39 13.06
CA LEU A 202 17.54 21.18 11.72
C LEU A 202 16.13 20.56 11.76
N ILE A 203 15.90 19.61 12.67
CA ILE A 203 14.59 18.99 12.87
C ILE A 203 13.63 20.01 13.49
N ALA A 204 14.03 20.68 14.57
CA ALA A 204 13.20 21.64 15.29
C ALA A 204 12.82 22.86 14.44
N ASP A 205 13.79 23.48 13.76
CA ASP A 205 13.57 24.67 12.92
C ASP A 205 12.81 24.34 11.64
N GLY A 206 12.90 23.10 11.18
CA GLY A 206 12.17 22.62 9.99
C GLY A 206 10.77 22.10 10.26
N GLN A 207 10.35 22.03 11.54
CA GLN A 207 8.97 21.66 11.91
C GLN A 207 8.11 22.92 11.98
N ARG A 208 7.07 22.99 11.20
CA ARG A 208 6.10 24.08 11.32
C ARG A 208 5.31 23.93 12.60
N VAL A 209 5.21 25.04 13.33
CA VAL A 209 4.23 25.17 14.41
C VAL A 209 2.85 24.98 13.75
N VAL A 210 2.19 23.87 14.03
CA VAL A 210 0.79 23.68 13.66
C VAL A 210 0.01 24.56 14.62
N ASP A 211 -0.69 25.57 14.11
CA ASP A 211 -1.62 26.36 14.91
C ASP A 211 -2.57 25.40 15.63
N ALA A 212 -2.41 25.29 16.94
CA ALA A 212 -3.23 24.42 17.79
C ALA A 212 -4.72 24.85 17.79
N ASP A 213 -4.98 26.10 17.40
CA ASP A 213 -6.30 26.74 17.33
C ASP A 213 -6.98 26.68 15.97
N ALA A 214 -6.38 26.04 14.95
CA ALA A 214 -7.09 25.82 13.68
C ALA A 214 -8.32 24.96 13.92
N ALA A 215 -9.51 25.54 13.69
CA ALA A 215 -10.80 24.88 13.90
C ALA A 215 -10.79 23.48 13.26
N LYS A 216 -10.92 22.43 14.10
CA LYS A 216 -10.90 21.03 13.66
C LYS A 216 -12.13 20.77 12.77
N VAL A 217 -11.94 20.62 11.48
CA VAL A 217 -13.02 20.28 10.55
C VAL A 217 -13.54 18.88 10.89
N THR A 218 -14.87 18.76 10.97
CA THR A 218 -15.52 17.48 11.27
C THR A 218 -15.45 16.53 10.08
N ILE A 219 -15.47 15.22 10.34
CA ILE A 219 -15.55 14.19 9.29
C ILE A 219 -16.73 14.44 8.36
N ARG A 220 -17.88 14.85 8.92
CA ARG A 220 -19.10 15.17 8.15
C ARG A 220 -18.85 16.31 7.16
N ALA A 221 -18.10 17.33 7.55
CA ALA A 221 -17.77 18.46 6.65
C ALA A 221 -16.79 18.04 5.54
N ILE A 222 -15.86 17.13 5.81
CA ILE A 222 -14.96 16.57 4.79
C ILE A 222 -15.77 15.76 3.78
N ILE A 223 -16.59 14.82 4.22
CA ILE A 223 -17.41 13.94 3.36
C ILE A 223 -18.46 14.77 2.58
N GLY A 224 -18.99 15.83 3.18
CA GLY A 224 -19.94 16.75 2.50
C GLY A 224 -19.32 17.61 1.41
N ALA A 225 -17.99 17.71 1.35
CA ALA A 225 -17.31 18.55 0.38
C ALA A 225 -17.16 17.86 -0.99
N PRO A 226 -17.56 18.47 -2.13
CA PRO A 226 -17.40 17.87 -3.46
C PRO A 226 -15.96 17.47 -3.80
N ARG A 227 -14.96 18.21 -3.29
CA ARG A 227 -13.53 17.89 -3.45
C ARG A 227 -13.15 16.55 -2.87
N PHE A 228 -13.82 16.09 -1.80
CA PHE A 228 -13.61 14.77 -1.24
C PHE A 228 -13.99 13.68 -2.26
N TRP A 229 -15.18 13.78 -2.84
CA TRP A 229 -15.67 12.79 -3.79
C TRP A 229 -14.92 12.84 -5.12
N ALA A 230 -14.39 14.02 -5.50
CA ALA A 230 -13.52 14.13 -6.67
C ALA A 230 -12.26 13.24 -6.55
N ILE A 231 -11.78 12.97 -5.33
CA ILE A 231 -10.57 12.18 -5.07
C ILE A 231 -10.93 10.76 -4.59
N ALA A 232 -11.95 10.62 -3.73
CA ALA A 232 -12.32 9.34 -3.12
C ALA A 232 -12.84 8.33 -4.14
N VAL A 233 -13.59 8.78 -5.16
CA VAL A 233 -14.11 7.88 -6.22
C VAL A 233 -12.98 7.32 -7.10
N PRO A 234 -12.06 8.12 -7.65
CA PRO A 234 -10.89 7.57 -8.35
C PRO A 234 -10.05 6.63 -7.48
N ARG A 235 -9.89 6.95 -6.20
CA ARG A 235 -9.15 6.07 -5.28
C ARG A 235 -9.86 4.73 -5.05
N PHE A 236 -11.18 4.76 -4.87
CA PHE A 236 -12.02 3.56 -4.76
C PHE A 236 -11.89 2.67 -6.01
N LEU A 237 -11.87 3.28 -7.21
CA LEU A 237 -11.79 2.57 -8.48
C LEU A 237 -10.36 2.06 -8.78
N ALA A 238 -9.32 2.72 -8.30
CA ALA A 238 -7.94 2.33 -8.55
C ALA A 238 -7.44 1.20 -7.63
N GLU A 239 -7.88 1.14 -6.37
CA GLU A 239 -7.38 0.18 -5.38
C GLU A 239 -7.60 -1.30 -5.74
N PRO A 240 -8.68 -1.71 -6.44
CA PRO A 240 -8.86 -3.07 -6.94
C PRO A 240 -7.65 -3.64 -7.67
N ALA A 241 -6.91 -2.82 -8.42
CA ALA A 241 -5.72 -3.26 -9.14
C ALA A 241 -4.62 -3.75 -8.17
N TRP A 242 -4.30 -2.97 -7.14
CA TRP A 242 -3.28 -3.36 -6.16
C TRP A 242 -3.62 -4.63 -5.39
N GLN A 243 -4.89 -4.74 -4.97
CA GLN A 243 -5.37 -5.92 -4.26
C GLN A 243 -5.35 -7.16 -5.17
N THR A 244 -5.69 -7.00 -6.44
CA THR A 244 -5.61 -8.06 -7.44
C THR A 244 -4.16 -8.51 -7.62
N PHE A 245 -3.22 -7.60 -7.75
CA PHE A 245 -1.81 -7.93 -7.90
C PHE A 245 -1.26 -8.66 -6.66
N SER A 246 -1.64 -8.23 -5.47
CA SER A 246 -1.15 -8.82 -4.23
C SER A 246 -1.71 -10.22 -3.94
N PHE A 247 -2.97 -10.49 -4.28
CA PHE A 247 -3.65 -11.69 -3.82
C PHE A 247 -4.12 -12.63 -4.94
N TRP A 248 -4.33 -12.13 -6.17
CA TRP A 248 -4.95 -12.89 -7.22
C TRP A 248 -4.01 -13.26 -8.39
N ILE A 249 -2.92 -12.50 -8.63
CA ILE A 249 -1.95 -12.82 -9.68
C ILE A 249 -1.36 -14.23 -9.51
N PRO A 250 -0.89 -14.67 -8.32
CA PRO A 250 -0.33 -16.01 -8.20
C PRO A 250 -1.33 -17.11 -8.56
N LEU A 251 -2.62 -16.95 -8.18
CA LEU A 251 -3.70 -17.87 -8.55
C LEU A 251 -3.97 -17.85 -10.05
N TYR A 252 -4.02 -16.68 -10.67
CA TYR A 252 -4.16 -16.54 -12.10
C TYR A 252 -3.03 -17.25 -12.87
N LEU A 253 -1.79 -17.05 -12.44
CA LEU A 253 -0.62 -17.67 -13.05
C LEU A 253 -0.65 -19.19 -12.90
N ALA A 254 -1.11 -19.70 -11.75
CA ALA A 254 -1.26 -21.14 -11.53
C ALA A 254 -2.43 -21.74 -12.34
N ASN A 255 -3.61 -21.15 -12.28
CA ASN A 255 -4.84 -21.71 -12.82
C ASN A 255 -4.97 -21.53 -14.33
N GLU A 256 -4.68 -20.32 -14.84
CA GLU A 256 -4.89 -19.95 -16.24
C GLU A 256 -3.61 -20.11 -17.09
N ARG A 257 -2.44 -20.02 -16.46
CA ARG A 257 -1.14 -20.08 -17.14
C ARG A 257 -0.36 -21.36 -16.81
N HIS A 258 -0.91 -22.22 -15.94
CA HIS A 258 -0.34 -23.51 -15.55
C HIS A 258 1.09 -23.42 -15.05
N MET A 259 1.44 -22.29 -14.41
CA MET A 259 2.75 -22.06 -13.82
C MET A 259 2.87 -22.77 -12.48
N ASP A 260 3.99 -23.44 -12.26
CA ASP A 260 4.31 -24.04 -10.98
C ASP A 260 4.83 -22.98 -9.98
N LEU A 261 4.98 -23.38 -8.70
CA LEU A 261 5.42 -22.48 -7.64
C LEU A 261 6.82 -21.88 -7.92
N THR A 262 7.70 -22.61 -8.61
CA THR A 262 9.04 -22.15 -8.96
C THR A 262 8.97 -21.06 -10.03
N GLN A 263 8.14 -21.26 -11.03
CA GLN A 263 7.92 -20.27 -12.10
C GLN A 263 7.23 -19.01 -11.55
N ILE A 264 6.26 -19.17 -10.65
CA ILE A 264 5.63 -18.04 -9.95
C ILE A 264 6.69 -17.25 -9.15
N ALA A 265 7.56 -17.95 -8.40
CA ALA A 265 8.67 -17.32 -7.68
C ALA A 265 9.63 -16.53 -8.59
N MET A 266 9.87 -17.04 -9.81
CA MET A 266 10.77 -16.41 -10.78
C MET A 266 10.20 -15.15 -11.41
N PHE A 267 8.88 -15.00 -11.53
CA PHE A 267 8.29 -13.95 -12.37
C PHE A 267 7.23 -13.09 -11.69
N ALA A 268 6.54 -13.56 -10.64
CA ALA A 268 5.42 -12.83 -10.04
C ALA A 268 5.85 -11.56 -9.26
N TRP A 269 7.14 -11.33 -9.05
CA TRP A 269 7.67 -10.11 -8.46
C TRP A 269 7.84 -8.96 -9.46
N LEU A 270 7.88 -9.25 -10.77
CA LEU A 270 8.10 -8.25 -11.82
C LEU A 270 7.05 -7.12 -11.81
N PRO A 271 5.74 -7.38 -11.66
CA PRO A 271 4.73 -6.32 -11.54
C PRO A 271 4.98 -5.37 -10.37
N PHE A 272 5.51 -5.87 -9.25
CA PHE A 272 5.83 -5.04 -8.07
C PHE A 272 7.08 -4.20 -8.29
N LEU A 273 8.11 -4.74 -8.95
CA LEU A 273 9.27 -3.95 -9.34
C LEU A 273 8.89 -2.82 -10.31
N ALA A 274 8.03 -3.14 -11.30
CA ALA A 274 7.51 -2.14 -12.22
C ALA A 274 6.67 -1.07 -11.48
N ALA A 275 5.94 -1.47 -10.43
CA ALA A 275 5.20 -0.55 -9.58
C ALA A 275 6.12 0.45 -8.87
N ASP A 276 7.27 0.02 -8.35
CA ASP A 276 8.27 0.94 -7.76
C ASP A 276 8.73 1.98 -8.77
N ALA A 277 9.07 1.54 -9.99
CA ALA A 277 9.44 2.46 -11.07
C ALA A 277 8.29 3.42 -11.40
N GLY A 278 7.04 2.92 -11.43
CA GLY A 278 5.84 3.72 -11.66
C GLY A 278 5.62 4.78 -10.59
N GLY A 279 5.81 4.44 -9.33
CA GLY A 279 5.71 5.39 -8.21
C GLY A 279 6.76 6.50 -8.26
N ILE A 280 8.01 6.13 -8.55
CA ILE A 280 9.12 7.08 -8.69
C ILE A 280 8.87 8.01 -9.88
N ILE A 281 8.65 7.45 -11.07
CA ILE A 281 8.46 8.22 -12.31
C ILE A 281 7.20 9.08 -12.20
N GLY A 282 6.10 8.55 -11.63
CA GLY A 282 4.87 9.28 -11.37
C GLY A 282 5.09 10.55 -10.54
N GLY A 283 5.94 10.46 -9.51
CA GLY A 283 6.33 11.62 -8.70
C GLY A 283 7.02 12.74 -9.48
N TYR A 284 7.77 12.39 -10.55
CA TYR A 284 8.47 13.37 -11.40
C TYR A 284 7.60 13.91 -12.54
N LEU A 285 6.50 13.24 -12.90
CA LEU A 285 5.66 13.64 -14.04
C LEU A 285 5.01 15.01 -13.82
N ALA A 286 4.47 15.29 -12.62
CA ALA A 286 3.81 16.55 -12.39
C ALA A 286 4.76 17.76 -12.56
N PRO A 287 5.97 17.81 -11.97
CA PRO A 287 6.96 18.85 -12.26
C PRO A 287 7.37 18.92 -13.74
N LEU A 288 7.48 17.77 -14.42
CA LEU A 288 7.80 17.73 -15.85
C LEU A 288 6.73 18.39 -16.70
N PHE A 289 5.45 18.08 -16.45
CA PHE A 289 4.31 18.63 -17.19
C PHE A 289 4.13 20.13 -16.93
N GLN A 290 4.40 20.58 -15.70
CA GLN A 290 4.41 22.01 -15.39
C GLN A 290 5.49 22.75 -16.20
N ARG A 291 6.71 22.21 -16.24
CA ARG A 291 7.84 22.85 -16.95
C ARG A 291 7.70 22.78 -18.46
N ARG A 292 7.23 21.64 -19.00
CA ARG A 292 7.18 21.40 -20.45
C ARG A 292 5.96 21.99 -21.13
N TRP A 293 4.81 21.99 -20.43
CA TRP A 293 3.50 22.37 -21.00
C TRP A 293 2.82 23.51 -20.24
N GLY A 294 3.47 24.10 -19.24
CA GLY A 294 2.90 25.21 -18.48
C GLY A 294 1.62 24.87 -17.70
N LEU A 295 1.37 23.59 -17.39
CA LEU A 295 0.16 23.19 -16.70
C LEU A 295 0.18 23.67 -15.24
N SER A 296 -1.01 23.95 -14.68
CA SER A 296 -1.15 24.17 -13.24
C SER A 296 -0.77 22.92 -12.46
N LEU A 297 -0.51 23.05 -11.15
CA LEU A 297 -0.14 21.93 -10.30
C LEU A 297 -1.19 20.80 -10.35
N GLU A 298 -2.46 21.17 -10.18
CA GLU A 298 -3.57 20.20 -10.20
C GLU A 298 -3.72 19.55 -11.59
N SER A 299 -3.68 20.37 -12.66
CA SER A 299 -3.81 19.87 -14.04
C SER A 299 -2.66 18.94 -14.42
N SER A 300 -1.43 19.18 -13.93
CA SER A 300 -0.29 18.31 -14.18
C SER A 300 -0.43 16.96 -13.49
N ARG A 301 -1.00 16.92 -12.30
CA ARG A 301 -1.30 15.66 -11.59
C ARG A 301 -2.42 14.87 -12.26
N ILE A 302 -3.50 15.56 -12.65
CA ILE A 302 -4.60 14.94 -13.39
C ILE A 302 -4.09 14.35 -14.71
N ALA A 303 -3.25 15.06 -15.45
CA ALA A 303 -2.64 14.54 -16.68
C ALA A 303 -1.81 13.26 -16.44
N GLY A 304 -1.04 13.20 -15.35
CA GLY A 304 -0.31 12.00 -14.96
C GLY A 304 -1.23 10.83 -14.58
N ILE A 305 -2.33 11.11 -13.87
CA ILE A 305 -3.36 10.11 -13.54
C ILE A 305 -4.02 9.57 -14.82
N CYS A 306 -4.36 10.45 -15.77
CA CYS A 306 -4.91 10.04 -17.06
C CYS A 306 -3.94 9.16 -17.85
N LEU A 307 -2.64 9.49 -17.87
CA LEU A 307 -1.62 8.65 -18.49
C LEU A 307 -1.58 7.26 -17.83
N GLY A 308 -1.62 7.21 -16.49
CA GLY A 308 -1.69 5.94 -15.77
C GLY A 308 -2.94 5.14 -16.09
N ALA A 309 -4.10 5.78 -16.17
CA ALA A 309 -5.35 5.13 -16.52
C ALA A 309 -5.33 4.50 -17.93
N VAL A 310 -4.69 5.17 -18.89
CA VAL A 310 -4.46 4.61 -20.23
C VAL A 310 -3.53 3.38 -20.17
N LEU A 311 -2.47 3.43 -19.40
CA LEU A 311 -1.55 2.29 -19.23
C LEU A 311 -2.22 1.11 -18.52
N MET A 312 -3.23 1.34 -17.68
CA MET A 312 -4.02 0.29 -17.02
C MET A 312 -4.88 -0.54 -18.00
N ILE A 313 -4.98 -0.15 -19.27
CA ILE A 313 -5.53 -1.00 -20.33
C ILE A 313 -4.66 -2.27 -20.49
N GLY A 314 -3.35 -2.19 -20.23
CA GLY A 314 -2.43 -3.32 -20.36
C GLY A 314 -2.89 -4.60 -19.63
N PRO A 315 -3.17 -4.58 -18.32
CA PRO A 315 -3.73 -5.73 -17.62
C PRO A 315 -5.04 -6.25 -18.23
N GLY A 316 -5.87 -5.37 -18.77
CA GLY A 316 -7.12 -5.75 -19.46
C GLY A 316 -6.91 -6.61 -20.71
N LEU A 317 -5.73 -6.53 -21.33
CA LEU A 317 -5.39 -7.31 -22.53
C LEU A 317 -4.79 -8.69 -22.21
N VAL A 318 -4.61 -9.01 -20.92
CA VAL A 318 -3.99 -10.28 -20.48
C VAL A 318 -4.72 -11.52 -21.02
N GLY A 319 -6.05 -11.46 -21.12
CA GLY A 319 -6.86 -12.54 -21.69
C GLY A 319 -6.63 -12.80 -23.19
N LEU A 320 -6.08 -11.83 -23.93
CA LEU A 320 -5.84 -11.93 -25.36
C LEU A 320 -4.47 -12.53 -25.71
N VAL A 321 -3.60 -12.76 -24.73
CA VAL A 321 -2.25 -13.29 -24.94
C VAL A 321 -2.13 -14.71 -24.39
N ALA A 322 -1.57 -15.61 -25.18
CA ALA A 322 -1.37 -17.01 -24.77
C ALA A 322 -0.07 -17.19 -23.96
N HIS A 323 0.98 -16.42 -24.30
CA HIS A 323 2.31 -16.63 -23.70
C HIS A 323 2.38 -16.07 -22.26
N PRO A 324 2.78 -16.89 -21.25
CA PRO A 324 2.79 -16.48 -19.84
C PRO A 324 3.66 -15.24 -19.56
N LEU A 325 4.84 -15.13 -20.18
CA LEU A 325 5.73 -13.98 -19.98
C LEU A 325 5.16 -12.68 -20.53
N LEU A 326 4.38 -12.74 -21.63
CA LEU A 326 3.69 -11.57 -22.16
C LEU A 326 2.56 -11.14 -21.22
N ALA A 327 1.84 -12.09 -20.62
CA ALA A 327 0.84 -11.80 -19.58
C ALA A 327 1.50 -11.09 -18.37
N ILE A 328 2.65 -11.57 -17.91
CA ILE A 328 3.42 -10.95 -16.83
C ILE A 328 3.90 -9.54 -17.23
N ALA A 329 4.35 -9.35 -18.46
CA ALA A 329 4.74 -8.02 -18.96
C ALA A 329 3.55 -7.03 -18.93
N LEU A 330 2.36 -7.46 -19.39
CA LEU A 330 1.14 -6.64 -19.32
C LEU A 330 0.73 -6.33 -17.87
N LEU A 331 0.82 -7.30 -16.97
CA LEU A 331 0.58 -7.09 -15.54
C LEU A 331 1.63 -6.15 -14.94
N SER A 332 2.89 -6.18 -15.43
CA SER A 332 3.94 -5.25 -14.99
C SER A 332 3.66 -3.81 -15.44
N VAL A 333 3.12 -3.63 -16.65
CA VAL A 333 2.60 -2.32 -17.09
C VAL A 333 1.49 -1.84 -16.14
N GLY A 334 0.61 -2.74 -15.71
CA GLY A 334 -0.44 -2.44 -14.74
C GLY A 334 0.12 -2.04 -13.36
N GLY A 335 1.12 -2.76 -12.86
CA GLY A 335 1.80 -2.41 -11.61
C GLY A 335 2.41 -1.01 -11.65
N PHE A 336 3.14 -0.72 -12.72
CA PHE A 336 3.71 0.61 -13.00
C PHE A 336 2.63 1.70 -13.01
N ALA A 337 1.55 1.48 -13.78
CA ALA A 337 0.45 2.42 -13.94
C ALA A 337 -0.28 2.67 -12.62
N HIS A 338 -0.61 1.62 -11.88
CA HIS A 338 -1.30 1.72 -10.60
C HIS A 338 -0.51 2.55 -9.58
N GLN A 339 0.79 2.28 -9.40
CA GLN A 339 1.59 3.06 -8.44
C GLN A 339 1.76 4.51 -8.88
N MET A 340 1.89 4.77 -10.17
CA MET A 340 1.88 6.14 -10.70
C MET A 340 0.57 6.87 -10.35
N ILE A 341 -0.58 6.26 -10.58
CA ILE A 341 -1.90 6.79 -10.22
C ILE A 341 -1.98 7.01 -8.71
N SER A 342 -1.62 6.02 -7.91
CA SER A 342 -1.70 6.05 -6.45
C SER A 342 -0.90 7.20 -5.85
N VAL A 343 0.35 7.40 -6.27
CA VAL A 343 1.21 8.50 -5.82
C VAL A 343 0.60 9.86 -6.17
N LEU A 344 0.08 10.01 -7.39
CA LEU A 344 -0.49 11.27 -7.86
C LEU A 344 -1.83 11.59 -7.18
N ILE A 345 -2.70 10.60 -6.94
CA ILE A 345 -3.96 10.78 -6.19
C ILE A 345 -3.66 11.17 -4.73
N ASN A 346 -2.75 10.48 -4.06
CA ASN A 346 -2.37 10.79 -2.68
C ASN A 346 -1.78 12.20 -2.56
N THR A 347 -0.96 12.60 -3.53
CA THR A 347 -0.36 13.93 -3.54
C THR A 347 -1.42 15.01 -3.86
N LEU A 348 -2.33 14.75 -4.80
CA LEU A 348 -3.45 15.64 -5.11
C LEU A 348 -4.35 15.84 -3.88
N SER A 349 -4.62 14.78 -3.13
CA SER A 349 -5.37 14.85 -1.87
C SER A 349 -4.67 15.76 -0.86
N ALA A 350 -3.35 15.67 -0.73
CA ALA A 350 -2.58 16.55 0.17
C ALA A 350 -2.59 18.02 -0.26
N ASP A 351 -2.74 18.30 -1.56
CA ASP A 351 -2.78 19.68 -2.07
C ASP A 351 -4.15 20.33 -1.93
N VAL A 352 -5.22 19.56 -2.07
CA VAL A 352 -6.61 20.07 -2.15
C VAL A 352 -7.22 20.30 -0.76
N PHE A 353 -6.74 19.59 0.28
CA PHE A 353 -7.24 19.78 1.63
C PHE A 353 -6.35 20.73 2.46
N PRO A 354 -6.93 21.55 3.35
CA PRO A 354 -6.16 22.33 4.32
C PRO A 354 -5.24 21.43 5.15
N ARG A 355 -4.07 21.91 5.51
CA ARG A 355 -3.05 21.13 6.23
C ARG A 355 -3.53 20.49 7.52
N SER A 356 -4.42 21.16 8.26
CA SER A 356 -5.07 20.65 9.47
C SER A 356 -5.90 19.38 9.23
N ASP A 357 -6.37 19.17 8.00
CA ASP A 357 -7.35 18.15 7.66
C ASP A 357 -6.81 17.09 6.69
N VAL A 358 -5.60 17.29 6.15
CA VAL A 358 -4.97 16.35 5.18
C VAL A 358 -4.92 14.91 5.73
N ALA A 359 -4.54 14.72 6.98
CA ALA A 359 -4.44 13.38 7.57
C ALA A 359 -5.81 12.68 7.66
N LYS A 360 -6.84 13.43 8.09
CA LYS A 360 -8.21 12.90 8.16
C LYS A 360 -8.77 12.62 6.76
N ALA A 361 -8.57 13.56 5.83
CA ALA A 361 -9.05 13.42 4.45
C ALA A 361 -8.36 12.23 3.75
N ASN A 362 -7.04 12.10 3.88
CA ASN A 362 -6.30 10.96 3.34
C ASN A 362 -6.72 9.63 3.96
N GLY A 363 -7.02 9.61 5.27
CA GLY A 363 -7.55 8.42 5.95
C GLY A 363 -8.90 7.98 5.37
N LEU A 364 -9.81 8.93 5.14
CA LEU A 364 -11.11 8.65 4.54
C LEU A 364 -11.01 8.24 3.06
N VAL A 365 -10.12 8.89 2.29
CA VAL A 365 -9.82 8.52 0.90
C VAL A 365 -9.19 7.12 0.83
N GLY A 366 -8.29 6.81 1.76
CA GLY A 366 -7.70 5.46 1.89
C GLY A 366 -8.76 4.40 2.21
N MET A 367 -9.67 4.69 3.14
CA MET A 367 -10.79 3.80 3.46
C MET A 367 -11.68 3.53 2.24
N ALA A 368 -11.97 4.57 1.43
CA ALA A 368 -12.70 4.39 0.18
C ALA A 368 -11.96 3.43 -0.77
N GLY A 369 -10.66 3.60 -0.94
CA GLY A 369 -9.84 2.69 -1.74
C GLY A 369 -9.91 1.24 -1.25
N TRP A 370 -9.63 0.99 0.03
CA TRP A 370 -9.69 -0.36 0.61
C TRP A 370 -11.06 -1.00 0.46
N THR A 371 -12.14 -0.21 0.56
CA THR A 371 -13.50 -0.70 0.30
C THR A 371 -13.68 -1.14 -1.16
N GLY A 372 -13.14 -0.39 -2.12
CA GLY A 372 -13.14 -0.78 -3.54
C GLY A 372 -12.39 -2.09 -3.77
N GLY A 373 -11.20 -2.22 -3.20
CA GLY A 373 -10.40 -3.44 -3.26
C GLY A 373 -11.12 -4.66 -2.66
N LEU A 374 -11.77 -4.50 -1.50
CA LEU A 374 -12.56 -5.54 -0.85
C LEU A 374 -13.70 -6.02 -1.74
N LEU A 375 -14.53 -5.10 -2.22
CA LEU A 375 -15.70 -5.44 -3.05
C LEU A 375 -15.26 -6.15 -4.33
N PHE A 376 -14.18 -5.72 -4.94
CA PHE A 376 -13.67 -6.37 -6.15
C PHE A 376 -13.05 -7.74 -5.85
N SER A 377 -12.34 -7.93 -4.74
CA SER A 377 -11.84 -9.24 -4.31
C SER A 377 -12.98 -10.24 -4.09
N LEU A 378 -14.09 -9.79 -3.50
CA LEU A 378 -15.29 -10.62 -3.35
C LEU A 378 -15.92 -10.97 -4.71
N ALA A 379 -15.96 -10.00 -5.63
CA ALA A 379 -16.45 -10.25 -7.00
C ALA A 379 -15.57 -11.26 -7.75
N ILE A 380 -14.22 -11.16 -7.64
CA ILE A 380 -13.33 -12.19 -8.22
C ILE A 380 -13.65 -13.56 -7.62
N GLY A 381 -13.81 -13.65 -6.28
CA GLY A 381 -14.09 -14.89 -5.60
C GLY A 381 -15.40 -15.58 -6.02
N GLN A 382 -16.40 -14.81 -6.44
CA GLN A 382 -17.67 -15.33 -6.91
C GLN A 382 -17.68 -15.67 -8.41
N LEU A 383 -16.95 -14.92 -9.21
CA LEU A 383 -17.07 -14.94 -10.66
C LEU A 383 -15.90 -15.66 -11.37
N ALA A 384 -14.71 -15.73 -10.75
CA ALA A 384 -13.51 -16.25 -11.43
C ALA A 384 -13.66 -17.69 -11.92
N ASP A 385 -14.36 -18.55 -11.18
CA ASP A 385 -14.59 -19.95 -11.58
C ASP A 385 -15.60 -20.09 -12.72
N THR A 386 -16.42 -19.05 -13.00
CA THR A 386 -17.45 -19.08 -14.05
C THR A 386 -17.05 -18.33 -15.31
N VAL A 387 -16.45 -17.14 -15.16
CA VAL A 387 -16.10 -16.26 -16.29
C VAL A 387 -14.59 -16.21 -16.56
N GLY A 388 -13.76 -16.83 -15.70
CA GLY A 388 -12.30 -16.73 -15.73
C GLY A 388 -11.77 -15.41 -15.19
N TYR A 389 -10.45 -15.27 -15.14
CA TYR A 389 -9.80 -14.06 -14.62
C TYR A 389 -9.70 -12.93 -15.65
N ALA A 390 -9.67 -13.25 -16.96
CA ALA A 390 -9.43 -12.28 -18.01
C ALA A 390 -10.48 -11.14 -18.07
N PRO A 391 -11.81 -11.40 -18.02
CA PRO A 391 -12.81 -10.33 -17.97
C PRO A 391 -12.70 -9.48 -16.70
N LEU A 392 -12.35 -10.09 -15.57
CA LEU A 392 -12.19 -9.39 -14.29
C LEU A 392 -10.99 -8.46 -14.33
N PHE A 393 -9.87 -8.86 -14.96
CA PHE A 393 -8.72 -7.98 -15.13
C PHE A 393 -8.98 -6.85 -16.12
N ALA A 394 -9.85 -7.08 -17.14
CA ALA A 394 -10.30 -6.00 -18.03
C ALA A 394 -11.05 -4.90 -17.27
N CYS A 395 -11.80 -5.25 -16.21
CA CYS A 395 -12.47 -4.26 -15.36
C CYS A 395 -11.49 -3.29 -14.67
N LEU A 396 -10.25 -3.72 -14.36
CA LEU A 396 -9.26 -2.86 -13.69
C LEU A 396 -8.91 -1.65 -14.56
N GLY A 397 -8.65 -1.87 -15.85
CA GLY A 397 -8.40 -0.78 -16.80
C GLY A 397 -9.61 0.14 -16.96
N LEU A 398 -10.81 -0.44 -17.03
CA LEU A 398 -12.05 0.32 -17.13
C LEU A 398 -12.30 1.19 -15.89
N PHE A 399 -12.03 0.67 -14.68
CA PHE A 399 -12.19 1.43 -13.43
C PHE A 399 -11.29 2.65 -13.39
N ASP A 400 -10.03 2.52 -13.76
CA ASP A 400 -9.09 3.65 -13.77
C ASP A 400 -9.45 4.69 -14.83
N LEU A 401 -9.93 4.27 -16.00
CA LEU A 401 -10.45 5.18 -17.02
C LEU A 401 -11.67 5.97 -16.52
N ILE A 402 -12.62 5.29 -15.86
CA ILE A 402 -13.80 5.94 -15.26
C ILE A 402 -13.33 6.91 -14.17
N GLY A 403 -12.37 6.51 -13.32
CA GLY A 403 -11.78 7.36 -12.30
C GLY A 403 -11.12 8.61 -12.87
N ALA A 404 -10.38 8.49 -13.97
CA ALA A 404 -9.76 9.61 -14.66
C ALA A 404 -10.81 10.58 -15.25
N ILE A 405 -11.86 10.04 -15.91
CA ILE A 405 -12.99 10.85 -16.44
C ILE A 405 -13.69 11.60 -15.32
N TRP A 406 -13.96 10.91 -14.18
CA TRP A 406 -14.56 11.52 -13.00
C TRP A 406 -13.73 12.67 -12.45
N LEU A 407 -12.42 12.48 -12.36
CA LEU A 407 -11.50 13.50 -11.89
C LEU A 407 -11.49 14.74 -12.81
N ILE A 408 -11.50 14.52 -14.13
CA ILE A 408 -11.58 15.61 -15.12
C ILE A 408 -12.92 16.36 -14.98
N ALA A 409 -14.03 15.66 -14.83
CA ALA A 409 -15.36 16.26 -14.71
C ALA A 409 -15.48 17.14 -13.46
N LEU A 410 -14.85 16.73 -12.36
CA LEU A 410 -14.90 17.45 -11.08
C LEU A 410 -13.68 18.36 -10.83
N ARG A 411 -12.80 18.57 -11.82
CA ARG A 411 -11.56 19.36 -11.68
C ARG A 411 -11.77 20.74 -11.07
N ARG A 412 -12.91 21.38 -11.35
CA ARG A 412 -13.28 22.72 -10.81
C ARG A 412 -13.35 22.76 -9.28
N HIS A 413 -13.59 21.62 -8.63
CA HIS A 413 -13.67 21.51 -7.17
C HIS A 413 -12.31 21.23 -6.51
N LEU A 414 -11.26 21.02 -7.31
CA LEU A 414 -9.90 20.72 -6.85
C LEU A 414 -9.03 21.98 -6.70
N THR A 415 -9.44 23.09 -7.31
CA THR A 415 -8.75 24.36 -7.13
C THR A 415 -9.07 24.94 -5.75
N LEU A 416 -8.02 25.22 -4.95
CA LEU A 416 -8.20 26.01 -3.73
C LEU A 416 -8.63 27.44 -4.15
N PRO A 417 -9.59 28.05 -3.45
CA PRO A 417 -9.88 29.46 -3.67
C PRO A 417 -8.57 30.24 -3.47
N ALA A 418 -8.23 31.10 -4.44
CA ALA A 418 -7.12 32.04 -4.30
C ALA A 418 -7.33 32.75 -2.94
N LYS A 419 -6.25 32.83 -2.13
CA LYS A 419 -6.32 33.63 -0.91
C LYS A 419 -6.77 35.04 -1.31
N ALA A 420 -7.97 35.42 -0.84
CA ALA A 420 -8.43 36.78 -0.90
C ALA A 420 -7.53 37.68 -0.04
#